data_4d7cb722b9a1be367c1be216dc701761
#
_entry.id   4d7cb722b9a1be367c1be216dc701761
#
_cell.length_a   1.000
_cell.length_b   1.000
_cell.length_c   1.000
_cell.angle_alpha   90.00
_cell.angle_beta   90.00
_cell.angle_gamma   90.00
#
_symmetry.space_group_name_H-M   'P 1'
#
loop_
_entity.id
_entity.type
_entity.pdbx_description
1 polymer ?
#
loop_
_entity_poly.entity_id
_entity_poly.type
_entity_poly.pdbx_seq_one_letter_code
_entity_poly.pdbx_strand_id
1 'polypeptide(L)'
;MEKKKVTLTESIIILIVLLAILGISVIKFGLSPEVPVLFTVLLLTFWARLRGFSWQDIQNGIKEGIGVAIIPIFIFMLIGALIGVWIKAGIIPSIMVLGFNMISGSFFVPSVFIVCSIVGVAIGSGFTTISTVGIALFGIGSSMGANPALVAGAIISGAVFGDKMSPLSDSTNLSSAVAESELFSHIKNMMWSTIPSFGVSLILFWILGNSGHMDPTKIERTSQVLQNNFTISWWALLPIVLMLICAWRKIPAIPTLFMNIAITVVMIFIQSPHESAQSLNNLIMNGFVAKTSDASVNALLTRGGISSMMATVALIISTLSLGGMLMKFNIVQSAMEPLVKHLNKPGRLITVTIISGICINLFVGEQYLSVILPGRAFKPAFDKIGLSPLALSRVLEDGGSVINYLIPWGVAGSFAASALGVPVLQFLPFVFFSLLSPVFSIFSGVTGIGLKWAKKNK
;
A
#
# COMPACT_ATOMS: atom_id res chain seq x y z
N MET A 1 37.17 16.27 9.82
CA MET A 1 36.44 15.95 11.07
C MET A 1 35.99 14.49 10.95
N GLU A 2 36.52 13.61 11.81
CA GLU A 2 36.03 12.23 11.89
C GLU A 2 34.52 12.25 12.20
N LYS A 3 33.71 11.65 11.31
CA LYS A 3 32.28 11.50 11.56
C LYS A 3 32.14 10.65 12.83
N LYS A 4 31.71 11.27 13.96
CA LYS A 4 31.46 10.55 15.21
C LYS A 4 30.43 9.47 14.92
N LYS A 5 30.80 8.19 15.07
CA LYS A 5 29.87 7.07 14.94
C LYS A 5 28.72 7.27 15.93
N VAL A 6 27.49 7.18 15.42
CA VAL A 6 26.30 7.19 16.28
C VAL A 6 26.29 5.90 17.09
N THR A 7 26.13 5.98 18.39
CA THR A 7 26.13 4.81 19.28
C THR A 7 24.77 4.09 19.23
N LEU A 8 24.75 2.81 19.59
CA LEU A 8 23.51 2.02 19.70
C LEU A 8 22.48 2.71 20.60
N THR A 9 22.89 3.13 21.80
CA THR A 9 22.01 3.77 22.79
C THR A 9 21.39 5.05 22.23
N GLU A 10 22.20 5.87 21.57
CA GLU A 10 21.74 7.09 20.92
C GLU A 10 20.76 6.81 19.80
N SER A 11 21.03 5.82 18.93
CA SER A 11 20.12 5.40 17.87
C SER A 11 18.77 4.94 18.43
N ILE A 12 18.76 4.11 19.47
CA ILE A 12 17.54 3.63 20.10
C ILE A 12 16.73 4.79 20.70
N ILE A 13 17.39 5.71 21.41
CA ILE A 13 16.70 6.88 21.99
C ILE A 13 16.06 7.73 20.89
N ILE A 14 16.80 8.04 19.83
CA ILE A 14 16.25 8.82 18.70
C ILE A 14 15.03 8.13 18.11
N LEU A 15 15.12 6.84 17.78
CA LEU A 15 14.03 6.09 17.18
C LEU A 15 12.81 6.03 18.11
N ILE A 16 12.99 5.82 19.41
CA ILE A 16 11.89 5.82 20.39
C ILE A 16 11.24 7.21 20.47
N VAL A 17 12.03 8.28 20.55
CA VAL A 17 11.50 9.65 20.63
C VAL A 17 10.71 10.01 19.37
N LEU A 18 11.24 9.71 18.19
CA LEU A 18 10.54 9.98 16.94
C LEU A 18 9.22 9.19 16.85
N LEU A 19 9.25 7.89 17.20
CA LEU A 19 8.06 7.06 17.19
C LEU A 19 7.03 7.52 18.24
N ALA A 20 7.48 7.93 19.42
CA ALA A 20 6.59 8.47 20.45
C ALA A 20 5.90 9.77 19.98
N ILE A 21 6.64 10.68 19.34
CA ILE A 21 6.07 11.91 18.79
C ILE A 21 5.03 11.58 17.72
N LEU A 22 5.37 10.73 16.74
CA LEU A 22 4.45 10.34 15.67
C LEU A 22 3.23 9.61 16.23
N GLY A 23 3.43 8.60 17.08
CA GLY A 23 2.36 7.79 17.67
C GLY A 23 1.42 8.63 18.55
N ILE A 24 1.94 9.44 19.43
CA ILE A 24 1.12 10.30 20.31
C ILE A 24 0.35 11.33 19.47
N SER A 25 1.01 11.98 18.52
CA SER A 25 0.37 13.00 17.69
C SER A 25 -0.74 12.43 16.83
N VAL A 26 -0.49 11.31 16.12
CA VAL A 26 -1.45 10.74 15.19
C VAL A 26 -2.51 9.90 15.91
N ILE A 27 -2.11 9.04 16.87
CA ILE A 27 -3.03 8.07 17.49
C ILE A 27 -3.83 8.74 18.62
N LYS A 28 -3.16 9.48 19.52
CA LYS A 28 -3.82 10.06 20.70
C LYS A 28 -4.50 11.39 20.41
N PHE A 29 -3.86 12.26 19.61
CA PHE A 29 -4.41 13.58 19.28
C PHE A 29 -5.16 13.62 17.97
N GLY A 30 -5.14 12.56 17.17
CA GLY A 30 -5.83 12.49 15.88
C GLY A 30 -5.33 13.50 14.85
N LEU A 31 -4.08 13.96 14.97
CA LEU A 31 -3.50 14.92 14.04
C LEU A 31 -3.21 14.25 12.69
N SER A 32 -3.39 15.01 11.62
CA SER A 32 -2.91 14.60 10.29
C SER A 32 -1.40 14.41 10.33
N PRO A 33 -0.86 13.30 9.79
CA PRO A 33 0.54 12.88 10.02
C PRO A 33 1.58 13.82 9.40
N GLU A 34 1.20 14.69 8.44
CA GLU A 34 2.12 15.59 7.73
C GLU A 34 2.89 16.51 8.69
N VAL A 35 2.18 17.14 9.62
CA VAL A 35 2.77 18.10 10.57
C VAL A 35 3.67 17.40 11.59
N PRO A 36 3.23 16.31 12.27
CA PRO A 36 4.12 15.54 13.14
C PRO A 36 5.38 15.02 12.44
N VAL A 37 5.28 14.55 11.20
CA VAL A 37 6.45 14.08 10.43
C VAL A 37 7.41 15.23 10.16
N LEU A 38 6.94 16.40 9.68
CA LEU A 38 7.78 17.57 9.49
C LEU A 38 8.47 18.03 10.79
N PHE A 39 7.75 17.96 11.91
CA PHE A 39 8.33 18.27 13.22
C PHE A 39 9.46 17.29 13.60
N THR A 40 9.29 15.99 13.33
CA THR A 40 10.36 15.00 13.55
C THR A 40 11.57 15.24 12.65
N VAL A 41 11.37 15.64 11.38
CA VAL A 41 12.47 16.06 10.48
C VAL A 41 13.23 17.25 11.06
N LEU A 42 12.51 18.24 11.58
CA LEU A 42 13.11 19.41 12.23
C LEU A 42 13.95 19.00 13.44
N LEU A 43 13.41 18.18 14.35
CA LEU A 43 14.13 17.69 15.53
C LEU A 43 15.38 16.90 15.15
N LEU A 44 15.29 16.02 14.15
CA LEU A 44 16.43 15.24 13.67
C LEU A 44 17.48 16.16 13.01
N THR A 45 17.07 17.23 12.35
CA THR A 45 17.97 18.26 11.80
C THR A 45 18.74 18.96 12.92
N PHE A 46 18.09 19.39 14.01
CA PHE A 46 18.75 19.99 15.15
C PHE A 46 19.74 19.03 15.80
N TRP A 47 19.33 17.80 16.04
CA TRP A 47 20.21 16.78 16.59
C TRP A 47 21.44 16.56 15.71
N ALA A 48 21.26 16.44 14.39
CA ALA A 48 22.36 16.26 13.46
C ALA A 48 23.35 17.42 13.51
N ARG A 49 22.86 18.66 13.61
CA ARG A 49 23.72 19.84 13.75
C ARG A 49 24.52 19.84 15.08
N LEU A 50 23.88 19.50 16.17
CA LEU A 50 24.54 19.35 17.48
C LEU A 50 25.62 18.26 17.47
N ARG A 51 25.44 17.21 16.68
CA ARG A 51 26.40 16.11 16.47
C ARG A 51 27.54 16.46 15.50
N GLY A 52 27.50 17.64 14.87
CA GLY A 52 28.53 18.12 13.95
C GLY A 52 28.39 17.66 12.51
N PHE A 53 27.24 17.12 12.11
CA PHE A 53 26.92 16.88 10.68
C PHE A 53 26.80 18.24 9.95
N SER A 54 27.30 18.30 8.73
CA SER A 54 27.20 19.50 7.90
C SER A 54 25.77 19.69 7.35
N TRP A 55 25.44 20.93 6.97
CA TRP A 55 24.20 21.20 6.23
C TRP A 55 24.10 20.38 4.95
N GLN A 56 25.25 20.14 4.30
CA GLN A 56 25.34 19.31 3.09
C GLN A 56 24.98 17.84 3.40
N ASP A 57 25.42 17.28 4.53
CA ASP A 57 25.05 15.90 4.94
C ASP A 57 23.54 15.80 5.16
N ILE A 58 22.92 16.80 5.79
CA ILE A 58 21.46 16.85 6.01
C ILE A 58 20.71 16.91 4.67
N GLN A 59 21.11 17.85 3.79
CA GLN A 59 20.50 17.99 2.47
C GLN A 59 20.66 16.72 1.63
N ASN A 60 21.81 16.06 1.70
CA ASN A 60 22.04 14.81 0.98
C ASN A 60 21.15 13.68 1.54
N GLY A 61 20.96 13.60 2.87
CA GLY A 61 20.03 12.64 3.46
C GLY A 61 18.60 12.84 2.96
N ILE A 62 18.14 14.10 2.94
CA ILE A 62 16.81 14.46 2.41
C ILE A 62 16.71 14.09 0.91
N LYS A 63 17.69 14.45 0.09
CA LYS A 63 17.71 14.16 -1.35
C LYS A 63 17.71 12.64 -1.63
N GLU A 64 18.53 11.88 -0.92
CA GLU A 64 18.62 10.43 -1.06
C GLU A 64 17.27 9.77 -0.69
N GLY A 65 16.62 10.26 0.38
CA GLY A 65 15.29 9.79 0.80
C GLY A 65 14.21 10.11 -0.24
N ILE A 66 14.11 11.37 -0.69
CA ILE A 66 13.10 11.78 -1.68
C ILE A 66 13.34 11.09 -3.03
N GLY A 67 14.59 10.79 -3.38
CA GLY A 67 14.92 10.13 -4.64
C GLY A 67 14.15 8.83 -4.87
N VAL A 68 13.84 8.08 -3.81
CA VAL A 68 13.05 6.85 -3.87
C VAL A 68 11.56 7.14 -4.15
N ALA A 69 11.09 8.35 -3.80
CA ALA A 69 9.68 8.74 -3.92
C ALA A 69 9.27 9.23 -5.32
N ILE A 70 10.19 9.57 -6.19
CA ILE A 70 9.86 10.25 -7.45
C ILE A 70 8.84 9.47 -8.27
N ILE A 71 9.03 8.18 -8.44
CA ILE A 71 8.11 7.32 -9.20
C ILE A 71 6.76 7.17 -8.50
N PRO A 72 6.67 6.82 -7.20
CA PRO A 72 5.41 6.83 -6.46
C PRO A 72 4.65 8.15 -6.51
N ILE A 73 5.32 9.30 -6.33
CA ILE A 73 4.69 10.62 -6.40
C ILE A 73 4.02 10.82 -7.76
N PHE A 74 4.73 10.49 -8.84
CA PHE A 74 4.19 10.63 -10.18
C PHE A 74 2.97 9.73 -10.41
N ILE A 75 3.03 8.49 -9.93
CA ILE A 75 1.90 7.54 -9.98
C ILE A 75 0.71 8.11 -9.22
N PHE A 76 0.88 8.69 -8.04
CA PHE A 76 -0.22 9.23 -7.24
C PHE A 76 -0.90 10.42 -7.92
N MET A 77 -0.14 11.30 -8.55
CA MET A 77 -0.70 12.39 -9.36
C MET A 77 -1.57 11.84 -10.50
N LEU A 78 -1.07 10.82 -11.22
CA LEU A 78 -1.81 10.18 -12.30
C LEU A 78 -3.05 9.44 -11.80
N ILE A 79 -2.99 8.78 -10.65
CA ILE A 79 -4.14 8.12 -10.02
C ILE A 79 -5.21 9.14 -9.64
N GLY A 80 -4.81 10.29 -9.06
CA GLY A 80 -5.75 11.38 -8.78
C GLY A 80 -6.50 11.84 -10.03
N ALA A 81 -5.77 12.09 -11.13
CA ALA A 81 -6.35 12.43 -12.42
C ALA A 81 -7.27 11.31 -12.95
N LEU A 82 -6.82 10.05 -12.89
CA LEU A 82 -7.55 8.88 -13.37
C LEU A 82 -8.91 8.73 -12.68
N ILE A 83 -8.96 8.87 -11.36
CA ILE A 83 -10.21 8.76 -10.59
C ILE A 83 -11.23 9.79 -11.10
N GLY A 84 -10.81 11.05 -11.28
CA GLY A 84 -11.69 12.11 -11.78
C GLY A 84 -12.27 11.80 -13.15
N VAL A 85 -11.44 11.42 -14.12
CA VAL A 85 -11.90 11.11 -15.48
C VAL A 85 -12.72 9.81 -15.52
N TRP A 86 -12.42 8.81 -14.69
CA TRP A 86 -13.19 7.57 -14.60
C TRP A 86 -14.60 7.77 -14.06
N ILE A 87 -14.77 8.67 -13.09
CA ILE A 87 -16.11 9.03 -12.59
C ILE A 87 -16.89 9.76 -13.68
N LYS A 88 -16.29 10.78 -14.31
CA LYS A 88 -16.92 11.59 -15.36
C LYS A 88 -17.35 10.74 -16.55
N ALA A 89 -16.51 9.81 -17.00
CA ALA A 89 -16.82 8.89 -18.10
C ALA A 89 -17.82 7.79 -17.74
N GLY A 90 -18.30 7.73 -16.50
CA GLY A 90 -19.24 6.70 -16.04
C GLY A 90 -18.61 5.33 -15.81
N ILE A 91 -17.29 5.21 -15.77
CA ILE A 91 -16.60 3.92 -15.56
C ILE A 91 -16.87 3.39 -14.15
N ILE A 92 -16.58 4.20 -13.12
CA ILE A 92 -16.86 3.83 -11.72
C ILE A 92 -18.36 3.60 -11.50
N PRO A 93 -19.28 4.50 -11.92
CA PRO A 93 -20.71 4.24 -11.86
C PRO A 93 -21.16 2.96 -12.57
N SER A 94 -20.60 2.63 -13.76
CA SER A 94 -20.95 1.40 -14.48
C SER A 94 -20.51 0.14 -13.72
N ILE A 95 -19.29 0.13 -13.15
CA ILE A 95 -18.84 -0.98 -12.32
C ILE A 95 -19.74 -1.16 -11.11
N MET A 96 -20.18 -0.06 -10.47
CA MET A 96 -21.09 -0.12 -9.31
C MET A 96 -22.43 -0.74 -9.70
N VAL A 97 -23.08 -0.25 -10.76
CA VAL A 97 -24.39 -0.76 -11.21
C VAL A 97 -24.29 -2.23 -11.65
N LEU A 98 -23.27 -2.60 -12.40
CA LEU A 98 -23.05 -4.00 -12.81
C LEU A 98 -22.76 -4.89 -11.60
N GLY A 99 -21.96 -4.39 -10.65
CA GLY A 99 -21.60 -5.11 -9.41
C GLY A 99 -22.78 -5.36 -8.49
N PHE A 100 -23.74 -4.45 -8.38
CA PHE A 100 -24.97 -4.64 -7.58
C PHE A 100 -25.75 -5.88 -8.03
N ASN A 101 -25.77 -6.19 -9.32
CA ASN A 101 -26.49 -7.32 -9.88
C ASN A 101 -25.75 -8.66 -9.72
N MET A 102 -24.45 -8.63 -9.45
CA MET A 102 -23.60 -9.83 -9.44
C MET A 102 -23.28 -10.35 -8.05
N ILE A 103 -23.38 -9.51 -7.02
CA ILE A 103 -22.87 -9.84 -5.68
C ILE A 103 -24.03 -9.92 -4.69
N SER A 104 -24.19 -11.12 -4.08
CA SER A 104 -25.14 -11.33 -2.97
C SER A 104 -24.66 -10.60 -1.72
N GLY A 105 -25.62 -9.95 -1.02
CA GLY A 105 -25.35 -9.14 0.17
C GLY A 105 -24.48 -9.83 1.22
N SER A 106 -24.83 -11.05 1.61
CA SER A 106 -24.13 -11.79 2.68
C SER A 106 -22.69 -12.18 2.34
N PHE A 107 -22.34 -12.26 1.05
CA PHE A 107 -21.00 -12.59 0.58
C PHE A 107 -20.24 -11.40 0.01
N PHE A 108 -20.76 -10.18 0.18
CA PHE A 108 -20.13 -8.99 -0.42
C PHE A 108 -18.69 -8.80 0.01
N VAL A 109 -18.41 -8.72 1.32
CA VAL A 109 -17.06 -8.44 1.83
C VAL A 109 -16.04 -9.52 1.47
N PRO A 110 -16.33 -10.83 1.61
CA PRO A 110 -15.48 -11.90 1.09
C PRO A 110 -15.23 -11.80 -0.42
N SER A 111 -16.26 -11.46 -1.20
CA SER A 111 -16.14 -11.30 -2.66
C SER A 111 -15.23 -10.13 -3.01
N VAL A 112 -15.32 -9.01 -2.31
CA VAL A 112 -14.40 -7.86 -2.45
C VAL A 112 -12.95 -8.30 -2.25
N PHE A 113 -12.68 -9.05 -1.20
CA PHE A 113 -11.34 -9.58 -0.92
C PHE A 113 -10.83 -10.47 -2.06
N ILE A 114 -11.68 -11.42 -2.55
CA ILE A 114 -11.32 -12.33 -3.64
C ILE A 114 -11.09 -11.57 -4.95
N VAL A 115 -11.99 -10.66 -5.32
CA VAL A 115 -11.89 -9.88 -6.57
C VAL A 115 -10.63 -9.02 -6.56
N CYS A 116 -10.36 -8.29 -5.47
CA CYS A 116 -9.14 -7.51 -5.34
C CYS A 116 -7.88 -8.39 -5.36
N SER A 117 -7.94 -9.61 -4.82
CA SER A 117 -6.84 -10.57 -4.88
C SER A 117 -6.54 -11.01 -6.31
N ILE A 118 -7.57 -11.39 -7.07
CA ILE A 118 -7.42 -11.84 -8.47
C ILE A 118 -6.88 -10.71 -9.35
N VAL A 119 -7.49 -9.53 -9.24
CA VAL A 119 -7.08 -8.35 -10.01
C VAL A 119 -5.66 -7.92 -9.62
N GLY A 120 -5.35 -7.93 -8.33
CA GLY A 120 -4.02 -7.61 -7.81
C GLY A 120 -2.93 -8.53 -8.34
N VAL A 121 -3.17 -9.85 -8.40
CA VAL A 121 -2.24 -10.82 -9.02
C VAL A 121 -2.04 -10.50 -10.51
N ALA A 122 -3.10 -10.16 -11.22
CA ALA A 122 -3.03 -9.87 -12.65
C ALA A 122 -2.27 -8.57 -12.95
N ILE A 123 -2.47 -7.53 -12.13
CA ILE A 123 -1.84 -6.21 -12.30
C ILE A 123 -0.42 -6.16 -11.68
N GLY A 124 -0.21 -6.83 -10.55
CA GLY A 124 1.06 -6.79 -9.80
C GLY A 124 1.31 -5.47 -9.07
N SER A 125 0.25 -4.77 -8.68
CA SER A 125 0.37 -3.51 -7.95
C SER A 125 -0.81 -3.30 -7.01
N GLY A 126 -0.53 -3.21 -5.71
CA GLY A 126 -1.53 -2.92 -4.70
C GLY A 126 -2.13 -1.51 -4.88
N PHE A 127 -1.30 -0.52 -5.20
CA PHE A 127 -1.74 0.85 -5.48
C PHE A 127 -2.75 0.91 -6.62
N THR A 128 -2.45 0.27 -7.73
CA THR A 128 -3.32 0.24 -8.91
C THR A 128 -4.63 -0.51 -8.62
N THR A 129 -4.56 -1.63 -7.92
CA THR A 129 -5.75 -2.41 -7.55
C THR A 129 -6.69 -1.59 -6.65
N ILE A 130 -6.17 -0.92 -5.63
CA ILE A 130 -6.96 -0.07 -4.73
C ILE A 130 -7.61 1.09 -5.50
N SER A 131 -6.82 1.79 -6.33
CA SER A 131 -7.29 2.99 -7.03
C SER A 131 -8.27 2.73 -8.18
N THR A 132 -8.39 1.50 -8.61
CA THR A 132 -9.26 1.09 -9.73
C THR A 132 -10.47 0.29 -9.23
N VAL A 133 -10.34 -1.01 -9.21
CA VAL A 133 -11.42 -1.91 -8.76
C VAL A 133 -11.76 -1.68 -7.28
N GLY A 134 -10.77 -1.36 -6.44
CA GLY A 134 -10.97 -1.09 -5.02
C GLY A 134 -11.94 0.06 -4.76
N ILE A 135 -11.76 1.20 -5.43
CA ILE A 135 -12.65 2.37 -5.27
C ILE A 135 -14.08 2.03 -5.71
N ALA A 136 -14.24 1.30 -6.81
CA ALA A 136 -15.55 0.90 -7.30
C ALA A 136 -16.27 -0.04 -6.33
N LEU A 137 -15.56 -1.06 -5.81
CA LEU A 137 -16.08 -1.99 -4.80
C LEU A 137 -16.35 -1.29 -3.47
N PHE A 138 -15.53 -0.31 -3.09
CA PHE A 138 -15.79 0.53 -1.92
C PHE A 138 -17.08 1.33 -2.08
N GLY A 139 -17.32 1.86 -3.29
CA GLY A 139 -18.56 2.54 -3.63
C GLY A 139 -19.79 1.66 -3.49
N ILE A 140 -19.70 0.42 -3.99
CA ILE A 140 -20.77 -0.59 -3.83
C ILE A 140 -21.05 -0.82 -2.35
N GLY A 141 -20.01 -1.14 -1.55
CA GLY A 141 -20.16 -1.41 -0.12
C GLY A 141 -20.77 -0.24 0.66
N SER A 142 -20.32 0.98 0.35
CA SER A 142 -20.88 2.20 0.97
C SER A 142 -22.37 2.38 0.64
N SER A 143 -22.76 2.11 -0.61
CA SER A 143 -24.16 2.18 -1.05
C SER A 143 -25.03 1.09 -0.40
N MET A 144 -24.45 -0.08 -0.13
CA MET A 144 -25.12 -1.17 0.58
C MET A 144 -25.20 -0.95 2.11
N GLY A 145 -24.58 0.09 2.64
CA GLY A 145 -24.49 0.36 4.07
C GLY A 145 -23.51 -0.54 4.82
N ALA A 146 -22.59 -1.20 4.10
CA ALA A 146 -21.54 -2.01 4.72
C ALA A 146 -20.59 -1.11 5.55
N ASN A 147 -19.96 -1.69 6.59
CA ASN A 147 -18.97 -0.98 7.39
C ASN A 147 -17.79 -0.52 6.52
N PRO A 148 -17.54 0.79 6.35
CA PRO A 148 -16.51 1.29 5.46
C PRO A 148 -15.11 0.81 5.81
N ALA A 149 -14.79 0.68 7.10
CA ALA A 149 -13.50 0.22 7.57
C ALA A 149 -13.25 -1.27 7.23
N LEU A 150 -14.29 -2.10 7.35
CA LEU A 150 -14.22 -3.52 6.99
C LEU A 150 -14.07 -3.70 5.48
N VAL A 151 -14.82 -2.94 4.67
CA VAL A 151 -14.71 -2.97 3.20
C VAL A 151 -13.33 -2.51 2.75
N ALA A 152 -12.83 -1.40 3.31
CA ALA A 152 -11.47 -0.93 3.04
C ALA A 152 -10.43 -1.98 3.42
N GLY A 153 -10.58 -2.62 4.57
CA GLY A 153 -9.72 -3.73 5.02
C GLY A 153 -9.71 -4.90 4.05
N ALA A 154 -10.86 -5.29 3.49
CA ALA A 154 -10.99 -6.35 2.49
C ALA A 154 -10.30 -5.98 1.17
N ILE A 155 -10.52 -4.75 0.67
CA ILE A 155 -9.88 -4.23 -0.53
C ILE A 155 -8.35 -4.24 -0.38
N ILE A 156 -7.85 -3.66 0.72
CA ILE A 156 -6.40 -3.56 0.97
C ILE A 156 -5.80 -4.96 1.14
N SER A 157 -6.44 -5.83 1.92
CA SER A 157 -5.98 -7.23 2.09
C SER A 157 -5.89 -7.96 0.75
N GLY A 158 -6.88 -7.80 -0.13
CA GLY A 158 -6.88 -8.40 -1.46
C GLY A 158 -5.80 -7.81 -2.37
N ALA A 159 -5.65 -6.49 -2.37
CA ALA A 159 -4.64 -5.80 -3.14
C ALA A 159 -3.21 -6.20 -2.71
N VAL A 160 -2.96 -6.30 -1.40
CA VAL A 160 -1.67 -6.74 -0.85
C VAL A 160 -1.40 -8.22 -1.17
N PHE A 161 -2.41 -9.10 -1.05
CA PHE A 161 -2.27 -10.48 -1.48
C PHE A 161 -1.88 -10.57 -2.95
N GLY A 162 -2.57 -9.82 -3.80
CA GLY A 162 -2.34 -9.81 -5.25
C GLY A 162 -0.94 -9.30 -5.59
N ASP A 163 -0.54 -8.20 -5.00
CA ASP A 163 0.80 -7.62 -5.14
C ASP A 163 1.87 -8.66 -4.74
N LYS A 164 1.76 -9.23 -3.54
CA LYS A 164 2.69 -10.24 -3.02
C LYS A 164 2.83 -11.47 -3.90
N MET A 165 1.74 -11.93 -4.54
CA MET A 165 1.72 -13.17 -5.32
C MET A 165 1.98 -12.98 -6.81
N SER A 166 2.10 -11.75 -7.27
CA SER A 166 2.32 -11.43 -8.68
C SER A 166 3.80 -11.45 -9.06
N PRO A 167 4.18 -12.14 -10.14
CA PRO A 167 5.53 -12.02 -10.68
C PRO A 167 5.81 -10.65 -11.32
N LEU A 168 4.79 -9.81 -11.49
CA LEU A 168 4.90 -8.44 -12.01
C LEU A 168 5.13 -7.42 -10.91
N SER A 169 5.00 -7.81 -9.64
CA SER A 169 5.14 -6.90 -8.49
C SER A 169 6.58 -6.48 -8.26
N ASP A 170 6.76 -5.18 -8.05
CA ASP A 170 8.07 -4.60 -7.74
C ASP A 170 8.59 -5.11 -6.40
N SER A 171 7.72 -5.25 -5.38
CA SER A 171 8.12 -5.72 -4.04
C SER A 171 8.58 -7.17 -4.06
N THR A 172 7.85 -8.04 -4.77
CA THR A 172 8.17 -9.46 -4.92
C THR A 172 9.48 -9.66 -5.68
N ASN A 173 9.68 -8.88 -6.75
CA ASN A 173 10.94 -8.88 -7.50
C ASN A 173 12.11 -8.37 -6.64
N LEU A 174 11.89 -7.31 -5.86
CA LEU A 174 12.90 -6.74 -4.97
C LEU A 174 13.30 -7.73 -3.87
N SER A 175 12.33 -8.34 -3.20
CA SER A 175 12.59 -9.30 -2.12
C SER A 175 13.37 -10.51 -2.61
N SER A 176 13.05 -11.01 -3.82
CA SER A 176 13.78 -12.09 -4.45
C SER A 176 15.21 -11.68 -4.83
N ALA A 177 15.40 -10.48 -5.38
CA ALA A 177 16.70 -9.96 -5.78
C ALA A 177 17.61 -9.68 -4.57
N VAL A 178 17.09 -9.07 -3.50
CA VAL A 178 17.85 -8.79 -2.27
C VAL A 178 18.32 -10.07 -1.59
N ALA A 179 17.49 -11.11 -1.59
CA ALA A 179 17.85 -12.42 -1.04
C ALA A 179 18.67 -13.27 -2.00
N GLU A 180 18.84 -12.86 -3.27
CA GLU A 180 19.48 -13.63 -4.34
C GLU A 180 18.77 -14.98 -4.58
N SER A 181 17.44 -14.96 -4.62
CA SER A 181 16.61 -16.12 -4.90
C SER A 181 15.96 -16.03 -6.29
N GLU A 182 15.61 -17.17 -6.86
CA GLU A 182 14.87 -17.23 -8.12
C GLU A 182 13.40 -16.84 -7.87
N LEU A 183 12.83 -15.96 -8.74
CA LEU A 183 11.53 -15.32 -8.53
C LEU A 183 10.36 -16.31 -8.38
N PHE A 184 10.22 -17.28 -9.28
CA PHE A 184 9.09 -18.22 -9.22
C PHE A 184 9.22 -19.19 -8.04
N SER A 185 10.44 -19.58 -7.68
CA SER A 185 10.72 -20.35 -6.46
C SER A 185 10.40 -19.54 -5.20
N HIS A 186 10.67 -18.24 -5.20
CA HIS A 186 10.30 -17.32 -4.14
C HIS A 186 8.77 -17.23 -3.99
N ILE A 187 8.02 -16.98 -5.09
CA ILE A 187 6.55 -16.96 -5.08
C ILE A 187 5.99 -18.28 -4.55
N LYS A 188 6.51 -19.41 -5.01
CA LYS A 188 6.11 -20.74 -4.51
C LYS A 188 6.41 -20.92 -3.04
N ASN A 189 7.54 -20.41 -2.55
CA ASN A 189 7.90 -20.51 -1.12
C ASN A 189 7.06 -19.59 -0.24
N MET A 190 6.64 -18.43 -0.74
CA MET A 190 5.73 -17.54 -0.03
C MET A 190 4.36 -18.16 0.27
N MET A 191 3.92 -19.16 -0.50
CA MET A 191 2.63 -19.84 -0.27
C MET A 191 2.50 -20.40 1.14
N TRP A 192 3.59 -20.73 1.83
CA TRP A 192 3.57 -21.21 3.22
C TRP A 192 3.06 -20.18 4.25
N SER A 193 3.25 -18.90 4.02
CA SER A 193 2.64 -17.84 4.83
C SER A 193 1.35 -17.32 4.20
N THR A 194 1.30 -17.28 2.88
CA THR A 194 0.22 -16.63 2.12
C THR A 194 -1.07 -17.44 2.13
N ILE A 195 -1.04 -18.77 1.88
CA ILE A 195 -2.26 -19.59 1.84
C ILE A 195 -2.99 -19.59 3.19
N PRO A 196 -2.33 -19.85 4.33
CA PRO A 196 -3.05 -19.80 5.61
C PRO A 196 -3.54 -18.40 5.95
N SER A 197 -2.76 -17.34 5.66
CA SER A 197 -3.20 -15.94 5.85
C SER A 197 -4.44 -15.63 5.01
N PHE A 198 -4.46 -16.05 3.75
CA PHE A 198 -5.60 -15.86 2.84
C PHE A 198 -6.85 -16.59 3.36
N GLY A 199 -6.71 -17.87 3.72
CA GLY A 199 -7.82 -18.67 4.22
C GLY A 199 -8.45 -18.12 5.49
N VAL A 200 -7.61 -17.75 6.48
CA VAL A 200 -8.10 -17.14 7.72
C VAL A 200 -8.72 -15.77 7.45
N SER A 201 -8.11 -14.93 6.61
CA SER A 201 -8.67 -13.63 6.22
C SER A 201 -10.04 -13.78 5.57
N LEU A 202 -10.20 -14.74 4.66
CA LEU A 202 -11.46 -15.01 3.98
C LEU A 202 -12.57 -15.42 4.98
N ILE A 203 -12.24 -16.28 5.94
CA ILE A 203 -13.16 -16.68 7.01
C ILE A 203 -13.55 -15.48 7.87
N LEU A 204 -12.59 -14.65 8.28
CA LEU A 204 -12.87 -13.44 9.07
C LEU A 204 -13.75 -12.45 8.30
N PHE A 205 -13.49 -12.22 7.02
CA PHE A 205 -14.34 -11.39 6.18
C PHE A 205 -15.73 -11.96 6.00
N TRP A 206 -15.87 -13.28 5.92
CA TRP A 206 -17.18 -13.94 5.86
C TRP A 206 -17.98 -13.76 7.15
N ILE A 207 -17.35 -13.99 8.31
CA ILE A 207 -18.01 -13.86 9.61
C ILE A 207 -18.43 -12.39 9.86
N LEU A 208 -17.51 -11.45 9.67
CA LEU A 208 -17.76 -10.03 9.97
C LEU A 208 -18.62 -9.36 8.90
N GLY A 209 -18.51 -9.78 7.63
CA GLY A 209 -19.32 -9.26 6.54
C GLY A 209 -20.77 -9.66 6.59
N ASN A 210 -21.09 -10.82 7.21
CA ASN A 210 -22.45 -11.31 7.36
C ASN A 210 -23.24 -10.59 8.48
N SER A 211 -22.57 -9.80 9.32
CA SER A 211 -23.19 -9.10 10.45
C SER A 211 -23.93 -7.81 10.06
N GLY A 212 -23.82 -7.36 8.82
CA GLY A 212 -24.46 -6.13 8.32
C GLY A 212 -25.81 -6.40 7.68
N HIS A 213 -26.86 -5.71 8.16
CA HIS A 213 -28.14 -5.69 7.48
C HIS A 213 -27.98 -4.82 6.22
N MET A 214 -27.85 -5.45 5.06
CA MET A 214 -27.87 -4.74 3.79
C MET A 214 -29.30 -4.36 3.45
N ASP A 215 -29.48 -3.10 3.08
CA ASP A 215 -30.77 -2.54 2.72
C ASP A 215 -30.95 -2.59 1.19
N PRO A 216 -31.75 -3.55 0.66
CA PRO A 216 -31.96 -3.67 -0.78
C PRO A 216 -32.55 -2.38 -1.41
N THR A 217 -33.30 -1.62 -0.62
CA THR A 217 -33.93 -0.38 -1.12
C THR A 217 -32.90 0.72 -1.36
N LYS A 218 -31.82 0.76 -0.57
CA LYS A 218 -30.71 1.68 -0.81
C LYS A 218 -29.94 1.33 -2.06
N ILE A 219 -29.72 0.03 -2.32
CA ILE A 219 -29.03 -0.45 -3.52
C ILE A 219 -29.81 -0.03 -4.77
N GLU A 220 -31.11 -0.31 -4.78
CA GLU A 220 -31.97 0.02 -5.90
C GLU A 220 -32.04 1.53 -6.15
N ARG A 221 -32.21 2.33 -5.08
CA ARG A 221 -32.18 3.79 -5.14
C ARG A 221 -30.85 4.31 -5.68
N THR A 222 -29.71 3.81 -5.17
CA THR A 222 -28.40 4.22 -5.65
C THR A 222 -28.21 3.84 -7.12
N SER A 223 -28.62 2.65 -7.52
CA SER A 223 -28.56 2.19 -8.91
C SER A 223 -29.36 3.10 -9.82
N GLN A 224 -30.60 3.46 -9.44
CA GLN A 224 -31.44 4.39 -10.21
C GLN A 224 -30.81 5.78 -10.32
N VAL A 225 -30.26 6.31 -9.22
CA VAL A 225 -29.58 7.61 -9.25
C VAL A 225 -28.36 7.58 -10.19
N LEU A 226 -27.56 6.49 -10.16
CA LEU A 226 -26.42 6.34 -11.05
C LEU A 226 -26.84 6.23 -12.52
N GLN A 227 -27.85 5.43 -12.82
CA GLN A 227 -28.37 5.26 -14.19
C GLN A 227 -28.97 6.56 -14.76
N ASN A 228 -29.60 7.38 -13.93
CA ASN A 228 -30.18 8.66 -14.34
C ASN A 228 -29.13 9.77 -14.58
N ASN A 229 -27.95 9.68 -13.96
CA ASN A 229 -26.94 10.75 -14.00
C ASN A 229 -25.69 10.37 -14.80
N PHE A 230 -25.47 9.09 -15.11
CA PHE A 230 -24.27 8.62 -15.80
C PHE A 230 -24.65 7.66 -16.94
N THR A 231 -23.84 7.66 -17.96
CA THR A 231 -23.95 6.68 -19.06
C THR A 231 -23.44 5.32 -18.61
N ILE A 232 -24.36 4.45 -18.21
CA ILE A 232 -24.02 3.08 -17.80
C ILE A 232 -23.90 2.21 -19.06
N SER A 233 -22.71 1.69 -19.33
CA SER A 233 -22.43 0.93 -20.54
C SER A 233 -21.31 -0.08 -20.34
N TRP A 234 -21.35 -1.19 -21.09
CA TRP A 234 -20.24 -2.15 -21.17
C TRP A 234 -18.95 -1.55 -21.73
N TRP A 235 -19.05 -0.49 -22.57
CA TRP A 235 -17.89 0.27 -23.06
C TRP A 235 -17.09 0.92 -21.93
N ALA A 236 -17.72 1.18 -20.79
CA ALA A 236 -17.05 1.66 -19.60
C ALA A 236 -16.01 0.67 -19.03
N LEU A 237 -16.07 -0.61 -19.39
CA LEU A 237 -15.07 -1.60 -18.99
C LEU A 237 -13.80 -1.56 -19.87
N LEU A 238 -13.81 -0.88 -21.01
CA LEU A 238 -12.67 -0.80 -21.92
C LEU A 238 -11.37 -0.32 -21.24
N PRO A 239 -11.35 0.75 -20.42
CA PRO A 239 -10.15 1.17 -19.72
C PRO A 239 -9.63 0.12 -18.74
N ILE A 240 -10.51 -0.65 -18.10
CA ILE A 240 -10.11 -1.74 -17.18
C ILE A 240 -9.46 -2.88 -17.99
N VAL A 241 -10.08 -3.28 -19.08
CA VAL A 241 -9.51 -4.30 -19.98
C VAL A 241 -8.15 -3.86 -20.51
N LEU A 242 -8.02 -2.58 -20.88
CA LEU A 242 -6.73 -2.01 -21.29
C LEU A 242 -5.68 -2.13 -20.17
N MET A 243 -6.02 -1.83 -18.91
CA MET A 243 -5.09 -1.98 -17.80
C MET A 243 -4.64 -3.44 -17.65
N LEU A 244 -5.55 -4.39 -17.74
CA LEU A 244 -5.22 -5.82 -17.68
C LEU A 244 -4.32 -6.25 -18.84
N ILE A 245 -4.58 -5.76 -20.06
CA ILE A 245 -3.73 -6.01 -21.23
C ILE A 245 -2.34 -5.40 -21.03
N CYS A 246 -2.24 -4.18 -20.54
CA CYS A 246 -0.95 -3.52 -20.24
C CYS A 246 -0.17 -4.31 -19.19
N ALA A 247 -0.82 -4.76 -18.12
CA ALA A 247 -0.21 -5.60 -17.09
C ALA A 247 0.29 -6.92 -17.69
N TRP A 248 -0.52 -7.60 -18.47
CA TRP A 248 -0.12 -8.83 -19.16
C TRP A 248 1.08 -8.63 -20.11
N ARG A 249 1.11 -7.48 -20.80
CA ARG A 249 2.23 -7.05 -21.67
C ARG A 249 3.43 -6.51 -20.90
N LYS A 250 3.40 -6.49 -19.55
CA LYS A 250 4.45 -5.95 -18.68
C LYS A 250 4.78 -4.49 -18.96
N ILE A 251 3.79 -3.69 -19.36
CA ILE A 251 3.95 -2.25 -19.55
C ILE A 251 4.03 -1.59 -18.16
N PRO A 252 5.02 -0.74 -17.87
CA PRO A 252 5.13 -0.06 -16.57
C PRO A 252 3.90 0.75 -16.18
N ALA A 253 3.70 1.00 -14.88
CA ALA A 253 2.51 1.66 -14.36
C ALA A 253 2.28 3.06 -14.95
N ILE A 254 3.32 3.87 -15.06
CA ILE A 254 3.21 5.26 -15.57
C ILE A 254 2.62 5.31 -16.99
N PRO A 255 3.22 4.66 -18.02
CA PRO A 255 2.62 4.69 -19.36
C PRO A 255 1.23 4.02 -19.40
N THR A 256 0.98 2.99 -18.58
CA THR A 256 -0.35 2.37 -18.47
C THR A 256 -1.40 3.37 -17.99
N LEU A 257 -1.11 4.14 -16.94
CA LEU A 257 -1.99 5.18 -16.42
C LEU A 257 -2.23 6.30 -17.43
N PHE A 258 -1.17 6.77 -18.11
CA PHE A 258 -1.32 7.77 -19.17
C PHE A 258 -2.22 7.29 -20.32
N MET A 259 -2.01 6.08 -20.84
CA MET A 259 -2.87 5.52 -21.89
C MET A 259 -4.31 5.40 -21.42
N ASN A 260 -4.49 5.00 -20.18
CA ASN A 260 -5.82 4.85 -19.60
C ASN A 260 -6.54 6.21 -19.45
N ILE A 261 -5.85 7.24 -18.96
CA ILE A 261 -6.39 8.60 -18.89
C ILE A 261 -6.72 9.10 -20.30
N ALA A 262 -5.81 8.91 -21.28
CA ALA A 262 -6.01 9.37 -22.64
C ALA A 262 -7.24 8.74 -23.30
N ILE A 263 -7.40 7.41 -23.21
CA ILE A 263 -8.58 6.70 -23.74
C ILE A 263 -9.85 7.18 -23.02
N THR A 264 -9.81 7.36 -21.70
CA THR A 264 -10.97 7.85 -20.94
C THR A 264 -11.35 9.27 -21.34
N VAL A 265 -10.37 10.15 -21.59
CA VAL A 265 -10.63 11.50 -22.13
C VAL A 265 -11.30 11.44 -23.49
N VAL A 266 -10.84 10.55 -24.38
CA VAL A 266 -11.52 10.33 -25.68
C VAL A 266 -12.96 9.87 -25.47
N MET A 267 -13.20 8.96 -24.53
CA MET A 267 -14.56 8.51 -24.20
C MET A 267 -15.44 9.68 -23.69
N ILE A 268 -14.89 10.58 -22.87
CA ILE A 268 -15.61 11.78 -22.41
C ILE A 268 -16.02 12.65 -23.59
N PHE A 269 -15.11 12.91 -24.55
CA PHE A 269 -15.45 13.72 -25.74
C PHE A 269 -16.47 13.05 -26.65
N ILE A 270 -16.48 11.70 -26.75
CA ILE A 270 -17.50 10.97 -27.50
C ILE A 270 -18.87 11.09 -26.84
N GLN A 271 -18.91 11.03 -25.49
CA GLN A 271 -20.16 11.15 -24.72
C GLN A 271 -20.65 12.59 -24.62
N SER A 272 -19.75 13.55 -24.61
CA SER A 272 -19.99 14.98 -24.46
C SER A 272 -19.16 15.79 -25.46
N PRO A 273 -19.59 15.88 -26.75
CA PRO A 273 -18.79 16.53 -27.81
C PRO A 273 -18.53 18.02 -27.58
N HIS A 274 -19.30 18.67 -26.71
CA HIS A 274 -19.16 20.09 -26.36
C HIS A 274 -18.37 20.32 -25.08
N GLU A 275 -17.71 19.30 -24.51
CA GLU A 275 -16.87 19.45 -23.32
C GLU A 275 -15.70 20.39 -23.62
N SER A 276 -15.52 21.42 -22.79
CA SER A 276 -14.45 22.38 -23.01
C SER A 276 -13.11 21.89 -22.44
N ALA A 277 -12.00 22.33 -23.05
CA ALA A 277 -10.66 22.05 -22.51
C ALA A 277 -10.50 22.57 -21.07
N GLN A 278 -11.15 23.69 -20.72
CA GLN A 278 -11.13 24.24 -19.36
C GLN A 278 -11.84 23.32 -18.35
N SER A 279 -12.99 22.74 -18.74
CA SER A 279 -13.72 21.77 -17.90
C SER A 279 -12.89 20.51 -17.67
N LEU A 280 -12.24 19.99 -18.73
CA LEU A 280 -11.36 18.85 -18.65
C LEU A 280 -10.12 19.13 -17.76
N ASN A 281 -9.53 20.32 -17.90
CA ASN A 281 -8.43 20.75 -17.04
C ASN A 281 -8.87 20.80 -15.56
N ASN A 282 -10.03 21.36 -15.25
CA ASN A 282 -10.58 21.39 -13.90
C ASN A 282 -10.86 19.98 -13.37
N LEU A 283 -11.37 19.07 -14.20
CA LEU A 283 -11.61 17.68 -13.85
C LEU A 283 -10.31 16.95 -13.48
N ILE A 284 -9.27 17.10 -14.30
CA ILE A 284 -7.97 16.48 -14.04
C ILE A 284 -7.30 17.08 -12.80
N MET A 285 -7.37 18.39 -12.62
CA MET A 285 -6.72 19.06 -11.48
C MET A 285 -7.49 18.89 -10.17
N ASN A 286 -8.80 19.12 -10.18
CA ASN A 286 -9.62 19.24 -8.97
C ASN A 286 -10.56 18.05 -8.75
N GLY A 287 -10.64 17.11 -9.73
CA GLY A 287 -11.48 15.93 -9.67
C GLY A 287 -12.93 16.19 -10.09
N PHE A 288 -13.72 15.16 -9.95
CA PHE A 288 -15.15 15.19 -10.26
C PHE A 288 -15.96 15.67 -9.07
N VAL A 289 -16.91 16.56 -9.29
CA VAL A 289 -17.88 17.01 -8.29
C VAL A 289 -19.26 16.52 -8.71
N ALA A 290 -19.78 15.54 -7.99
CA ALA A 290 -21.10 14.98 -8.24
C ALA A 290 -22.20 15.95 -7.82
N LYS A 291 -23.23 16.07 -8.67
CA LYS A 291 -24.42 16.89 -8.43
C LYS A 291 -25.67 16.07 -8.75
N THR A 292 -25.91 15.02 -7.97
CA THR A 292 -27.10 14.18 -8.09
C THR A 292 -28.14 14.55 -7.03
N SER A 293 -29.31 13.96 -7.11
CA SER A 293 -30.38 14.13 -6.11
C SER A 293 -30.12 13.41 -4.78
N ASP A 294 -29.07 12.59 -4.68
CA ASP A 294 -28.74 11.81 -3.49
C ASP A 294 -27.41 12.26 -2.88
N ALA A 295 -27.47 12.75 -1.63
CA ALA A 295 -26.29 13.25 -0.92
C ALA A 295 -25.22 12.18 -0.69
N SER A 296 -25.61 10.91 -0.50
CA SER A 296 -24.66 9.80 -0.30
C SER A 296 -23.90 9.50 -1.58
N VAL A 297 -24.58 9.51 -2.73
CA VAL A 297 -23.95 9.35 -4.05
C VAL A 297 -23.03 10.53 -4.33
N ASN A 298 -23.44 11.76 -3.99
CA ASN A 298 -22.60 12.94 -4.16
C ASN A 298 -21.32 12.85 -3.32
N ALA A 299 -21.42 12.47 -2.04
CA ALA A 299 -20.27 12.30 -1.16
C ALA A 299 -19.31 11.20 -1.66
N LEU A 300 -19.87 10.14 -2.23
CA LEU A 300 -19.09 9.02 -2.76
C LEU A 300 -18.34 9.37 -4.04
N LEU A 301 -18.97 10.08 -4.97
CA LEU A 301 -18.43 10.37 -6.30
C LEU A 301 -17.75 11.75 -6.41
N THR A 302 -17.81 12.62 -5.39
CA THR A 302 -17.01 13.86 -5.37
C THR A 302 -15.58 13.52 -4.94
N ARG A 303 -14.77 13.08 -5.90
CA ARG A 303 -13.42 12.57 -5.67
C ARG A 303 -12.50 12.75 -6.87
N GLY A 304 -11.22 12.45 -6.63
CA GLY A 304 -10.18 12.47 -7.65
C GLY A 304 -9.56 13.85 -7.83
N GLY A 305 -8.84 13.99 -8.94
CA GLY A 305 -8.03 15.16 -9.25
C GLY A 305 -6.63 15.10 -8.63
N ILE A 306 -5.66 15.68 -9.32
CA ILE A 306 -4.26 15.77 -8.85
C ILE A 306 -4.21 16.44 -7.47
N SER A 307 -5.00 17.49 -7.26
CA SER A 307 -5.05 18.24 -6.00
C SER A 307 -5.41 17.38 -4.80
N SER A 308 -6.26 16.36 -4.95
CA SER A 308 -6.66 15.46 -3.86
C SER A 308 -5.49 14.60 -3.34
N MET A 309 -4.47 14.40 -4.15
CA MET A 309 -3.29 13.59 -3.79
C MET A 309 -2.16 14.43 -3.17
N MET A 310 -2.26 15.77 -3.18
CA MET A 310 -1.14 16.63 -2.76
C MET A 310 -0.80 16.50 -1.27
N ALA A 311 -1.78 16.30 -0.40
CA ALA A 311 -1.51 16.02 1.02
C ALA A 311 -0.71 14.73 1.18
N THR A 312 -1.10 13.66 0.50
CA THR A 312 -0.34 12.39 0.48
C THR A 312 1.06 12.57 -0.08
N VAL A 313 1.23 13.34 -1.16
CA VAL A 313 2.54 13.65 -1.75
C VAL A 313 3.42 14.41 -0.74
N ALA A 314 2.87 15.41 -0.05
CA ALA A 314 3.60 16.16 0.98
C ALA A 314 4.04 15.25 2.12
N LEU A 315 3.17 14.34 2.57
CA LEU A 315 3.49 13.35 3.60
C LEU A 315 4.61 12.40 3.14
N ILE A 316 4.55 11.90 1.91
CA ILE A 316 5.57 11.01 1.35
C ILE A 316 6.93 11.71 1.31
N ILE A 317 6.98 12.94 0.79
CA ILE A 317 8.22 13.73 0.74
C ILE A 317 8.79 13.91 2.15
N SER A 318 7.94 14.24 3.12
CA SER A 318 8.35 14.48 4.49
C SER A 318 8.85 13.20 5.17
N THR A 319 8.11 12.10 5.04
CA THR A 319 8.45 10.81 5.66
C THR A 319 9.74 10.22 5.06
N LEU A 320 9.88 10.31 3.74
CA LEU A 320 11.11 9.81 3.10
C LEU A 320 12.32 10.73 3.33
N SER A 321 12.10 12.02 3.56
CA SER A 321 13.15 12.91 4.06
C SER A 321 13.65 12.46 5.44
N LEU A 322 12.73 12.13 6.35
CA LEU A 322 13.05 11.57 7.66
C LEU A 322 13.84 10.26 7.51
N GLY A 323 13.32 9.32 6.73
CA GLY A 323 13.94 8.03 6.47
C GLY A 323 15.35 8.15 5.87
N GLY A 324 15.52 9.01 4.87
CA GLY A 324 16.81 9.27 4.23
C GLY A 324 17.85 9.86 5.20
N MET A 325 17.43 10.77 6.09
CA MET A 325 18.29 11.30 7.14
C MET A 325 18.67 10.22 8.17
N LEU A 326 17.73 9.39 8.62
CA LEU A 326 17.99 8.27 9.54
C LEU A 326 19.01 7.29 8.96
N MET A 327 18.95 7.04 7.66
CA MET A 327 19.93 6.22 6.96
C MET A 327 21.29 6.92 6.80
N LYS A 328 21.28 8.18 6.36
CA LYS A 328 22.49 8.96 6.12
C LYS A 328 23.36 9.10 7.37
N PHE A 329 22.71 9.20 8.52
CA PHE A 329 23.40 9.30 9.81
C PHE A 329 23.69 7.94 10.44
N ASN A 330 23.41 6.83 9.73
CA ASN A 330 23.60 5.45 10.20
C ASN A 330 22.80 5.10 11.46
N ILE A 331 21.71 5.81 11.78
CA ILE A 331 20.91 5.57 12.98
C ILE A 331 20.25 4.19 12.92
N VAL A 332 19.61 3.86 11.79
CA VAL A 332 18.96 2.56 11.59
C VAL A 332 19.98 1.43 11.60
N GLN A 333 21.11 1.58 10.90
CA GLN A 333 22.17 0.57 10.84
C GLN A 333 22.76 0.28 12.24
N SER A 334 23.05 1.33 13.00
CA SER A 334 23.60 1.19 14.37
C SER A 334 22.63 0.49 15.33
N ALA A 335 21.30 0.69 15.13
CA ALA A 335 20.28 -0.02 15.91
C ALA A 335 20.15 -1.49 15.51
N MET A 336 20.38 -1.84 14.23
CA MET A 336 20.24 -3.20 13.71
C MET A 336 21.48 -4.08 13.96
N GLU A 337 22.68 -3.52 13.94
CA GLU A 337 23.95 -4.27 14.00
C GLU A 337 24.06 -5.24 15.19
N PRO A 338 23.64 -4.90 16.42
CA PRO A 338 23.70 -5.83 17.54
C PRO A 338 22.71 -6.98 17.45
N LEU A 339 21.56 -6.74 16.76
CA LEU A 339 20.51 -7.75 16.64
C LEU A 339 20.98 -8.99 15.85
N VAL A 340 21.95 -8.81 14.94
CA VAL A 340 22.45 -9.89 14.07
C VAL A 340 23.41 -10.84 14.80
N LYS A 341 24.13 -10.36 15.83
CA LYS A 341 25.31 -11.07 16.40
C LYS A 341 24.99 -12.39 17.13
N HIS A 342 23.78 -12.62 17.63
CA HIS A 342 23.44 -13.74 18.52
C HIS A 342 22.29 -14.62 18.03
N LEU A 343 21.98 -14.60 16.74
CA LEU A 343 20.82 -15.31 16.16
C LEU A 343 21.24 -16.66 15.56
N ASN A 344 21.33 -17.70 16.42
CA ASN A 344 21.73 -19.05 16.00
C ASN A 344 20.54 -20.02 15.83
N LYS A 345 19.29 -19.58 16.08
CA LYS A 345 18.07 -20.41 15.93
C LYS A 345 17.19 -19.85 14.82
N PRO A 346 16.69 -20.69 13.89
CA PRO A 346 15.88 -20.25 12.75
C PRO A 346 14.68 -19.37 13.17
N GLY A 347 13.90 -19.84 14.14
CA GLY A 347 12.72 -19.09 14.61
C GLY A 347 13.07 -17.71 15.15
N ARG A 348 14.15 -17.57 15.93
CA ARG A 348 14.60 -16.26 16.44
C ARG A 348 15.08 -15.35 15.31
N LEU A 349 15.85 -15.90 14.39
CA LEU A 349 16.37 -15.12 13.25
C LEU A 349 15.23 -14.60 12.39
N ILE A 350 14.27 -15.45 12.03
CA ILE A 350 13.09 -15.07 11.24
C ILE A 350 12.26 -14.01 11.97
N THR A 351 11.96 -14.21 13.26
CA THR A 351 11.18 -13.25 14.06
C THR A 351 11.87 -11.88 14.12
N VAL A 352 13.17 -11.85 14.41
CA VAL A 352 13.91 -10.58 14.50
C VAL A 352 13.98 -9.89 13.14
N THR A 353 14.14 -10.63 12.04
CA THR A 353 14.17 -10.07 10.69
C THR A 353 12.81 -9.45 10.33
N ILE A 354 11.69 -10.13 10.64
CA ILE A 354 10.33 -9.61 10.44
C ILE A 354 10.10 -8.33 11.26
N ILE A 355 10.40 -8.37 12.56
CA ILE A 355 10.26 -7.22 13.44
C ILE A 355 11.11 -6.04 12.93
N SER A 356 12.33 -6.31 12.46
CA SER A 356 13.19 -5.27 11.88
C SER A 356 12.56 -4.64 10.64
N GLY A 357 11.96 -5.42 9.74
CA GLY A 357 11.23 -4.91 8.59
C GLY A 357 10.05 -4.03 9.00
N ILE A 358 9.24 -4.48 9.98
CA ILE A 358 8.12 -3.71 10.54
C ILE A 358 8.62 -2.39 11.16
N CYS A 359 9.69 -2.45 11.97
CA CYS A 359 10.27 -1.25 12.57
C CYS A 359 10.77 -0.25 11.52
N ILE A 360 11.42 -0.73 10.46
CA ILE A 360 11.87 0.15 9.37
C ILE A 360 10.66 0.79 8.67
N ASN A 361 9.58 0.05 8.42
CA ASN A 361 8.34 0.63 7.91
C ASN A 361 7.82 1.75 8.83
N LEU A 362 7.82 1.54 10.13
CA LEU A 362 7.40 2.56 11.11
C LEU A 362 8.27 3.81 11.09
N PHE A 363 9.59 3.68 10.91
CA PHE A 363 10.53 4.80 10.94
C PHE A 363 10.70 5.49 9.59
N VAL A 364 10.67 4.72 8.50
CA VAL A 364 10.96 5.22 7.16
C VAL A 364 9.70 5.39 6.33
N GLY A 365 8.62 4.66 6.65
CA GLY A 365 7.33 4.73 5.98
C GLY A 365 7.31 4.18 4.56
N GLU A 366 8.33 3.38 4.16
CA GLU A 366 8.51 2.96 2.78
C GLU A 366 8.92 1.47 2.69
N GLN A 367 8.27 0.72 1.78
CA GLN A 367 8.41 -0.73 1.70
C GLN A 367 9.76 -1.20 1.15
N TYR A 368 10.36 -0.51 0.18
CA TYR A 368 11.60 -0.97 -0.45
C TYR A 368 12.77 -0.97 0.55
N LEU A 369 12.87 0.09 1.36
CA LEU A 369 13.90 0.16 2.39
C LEU A 369 13.66 -0.86 3.51
N SER A 370 12.40 -1.17 3.80
CA SER A 370 12.01 -2.20 4.77
C SER A 370 12.32 -3.63 4.32
N VAL A 371 12.58 -3.82 3.03
CA VAL A 371 13.06 -5.07 2.44
C VAL A 371 14.59 -5.06 2.32
N ILE A 372 15.16 -3.98 1.75
CA ILE A 372 16.60 -3.90 1.43
C ILE A 372 17.47 -3.94 2.69
N LEU A 373 17.11 -3.13 3.71
CA LEU A 373 17.96 -2.99 4.90
C LEU A 373 18.03 -4.29 5.73
N PRO A 374 16.89 -4.93 6.11
CA PRO A 374 16.96 -6.21 6.80
C PRO A 374 17.57 -7.29 5.92
N GLY A 375 17.29 -7.29 4.62
CA GLY A 375 17.86 -8.26 3.68
C GLY A 375 19.38 -8.25 3.71
N ARG A 376 19.99 -7.08 3.56
CA ARG A 376 21.45 -6.92 3.62
C ARG A 376 22.03 -7.24 5.00
N ALA A 377 21.36 -6.83 6.07
CA ALA A 377 21.86 -7.02 7.43
C ALA A 377 21.80 -8.48 7.89
N PHE A 378 20.69 -9.18 7.60
CA PHE A 378 20.47 -10.54 8.12
C PHE A 378 20.90 -11.65 7.17
N LYS A 379 21.13 -11.39 5.86
CA LYS A 379 21.57 -12.42 4.90
C LYS A 379 22.76 -13.25 5.41
N PRO A 380 23.86 -12.67 5.95
CA PRO A 380 24.97 -13.46 6.45
C PRO A 380 24.58 -14.39 7.61
N ALA A 381 23.59 -14.01 8.43
CA ALA A 381 23.10 -14.85 9.51
C ALA A 381 22.25 -16.02 9.00
N PHE A 382 21.43 -15.80 7.95
CA PHE A 382 20.69 -16.89 7.26
C PHE A 382 21.67 -17.90 6.65
N ASP A 383 22.70 -17.43 5.96
CA ASP A 383 23.71 -18.27 5.35
C ASP A 383 24.46 -19.10 6.42
N LYS A 384 24.87 -18.48 7.53
CA LYS A 384 25.59 -19.10 8.64
C LYS A 384 24.84 -20.28 9.26
N ILE A 385 23.51 -20.18 9.41
CA ILE A 385 22.70 -21.28 9.97
C ILE A 385 22.18 -22.24 8.92
N GLY A 386 22.53 -22.05 7.64
CA GLY A 386 22.17 -22.93 6.53
C GLY A 386 20.73 -22.78 6.04
N LEU A 387 20.10 -21.64 6.27
CA LEU A 387 18.80 -21.32 5.66
C LEU A 387 18.96 -20.90 4.20
N SER A 388 18.00 -21.32 3.37
CA SER A 388 17.99 -20.97 1.95
C SER A 388 17.68 -19.48 1.73
N PRO A 389 18.20 -18.86 0.65
CA PRO A 389 17.78 -17.55 0.17
C PRO A 389 16.25 -17.40 0.05
N LEU A 390 15.53 -18.48 -0.25
CA LEU A 390 14.07 -18.51 -0.29
C LEU A 390 13.43 -18.26 1.08
N ALA A 391 14.05 -18.70 2.17
CA ALA A 391 13.56 -18.41 3.51
C ALA A 391 13.71 -16.92 3.82
N LEU A 392 14.84 -16.31 3.47
CA LEU A 392 15.09 -14.89 3.64
C LEU A 392 14.10 -14.06 2.80
N SER A 393 13.97 -14.33 1.50
CA SER A 393 13.09 -13.56 0.61
C SER A 393 11.63 -13.55 1.07
N ARG A 394 11.11 -14.68 1.57
CA ARG A 394 9.76 -14.75 2.15
C ARG A 394 9.64 -13.85 3.39
N VAL A 395 10.61 -13.91 4.29
CA VAL A 395 10.62 -13.13 5.53
C VAL A 395 10.69 -11.63 5.27
N LEU A 396 11.43 -11.22 4.25
CA LEU A 396 11.52 -9.83 3.81
C LEU A 396 10.19 -9.32 3.27
N GLU A 397 9.49 -10.13 2.49
CA GLU A 397 8.16 -9.78 1.98
C GLU A 397 7.13 -9.68 3.11
N ASP A 398 7.10 -10.66 4.02
CA ASP A 398 6.15 -10.72 5.13
C ASP A 398 6.37 -9.62 6.20
N GLY A 399 7.61 -9.21 6.43
CA GLY A 399 7.94 -8.16 7.40
C GLY A 399 8.07 -6.76 6.81
N GLY A 400 8.41 -6.66 5.53
CA GLY A 400 8.66 -5.39 4.85
C GLY A 400 7.47 -4.91 4.03
N SER A 401 7.13 -5.61 2.97
CA SER A 401 6.18 -5.14 1.96
C SER A 401 4.73 -5.16 2.44
N VAL A 402 4.23 -6.28 2.97
CA VAL A 402 2.81 -6.43 3.32
C VAL A 402 2.33 -5.52 4.45
N ILE A 403 3.25 -5.01 5.28
CA ILE A 403 2.94 -4.18 6.46
C ILE A 403 2.77 -2.70 6.10
N ASN A 404 3.28 -2.24 4.97
CA ASN A 404 3.36 -0.82 4.64
C ASN A 404 2.00 -0.11 4.64
N TYR A 405 0.92 -0.82 4.26
CA TYR A 405 -0.45 -0.28 4.29
C TYR A 405 -1.02 -0.06 5.71
N LEU A 406 -0.37 -0.60 6.74
CA LEU A 406 -0.80 -0.44 8.14
C LEU A 406 -0.19 0.80 8.82
N ILE A 407 0.71 1.49 8.17
CA ILE A 407 1.44 2.63 8.77
C ILE A 407 0.73 3.95 8.40
N PRO A 408 0.19 4.69 9.38
CA PRO A 408 -0.59 5.91 9.09
C PRO A 408 0.18 7.02 8.39
N TRP A 409 1.48 7.11 8.63
CA TRP A 409 2.39 8.07 7.97
C TRP A 409 3.23 7.43 6.88
N GLY A 410 3.00 6.15 6.56
CA GLY A 410 3.66 5.44 5.48
C GLY A 410 3.05 5.75 4.12
N VAL A 411 3.85 5.53 3.07
CA VAL A 411 3.46 5.79 1.68
C VAL A 411 2.18 5.04 1.30
N ALA A 412 2.11 3.73 1.55
CA ALA A 412 0.98 2.91 1.12
C ALA A 412 -0.26 3.13 2.00
N GLY A 413 -0.09 3.29 3.33
CA GLY A 413 -1.19 3.54 4.25
C GLY A 413 -1.89 4.85 3.94
N SER A 414 -1.13 5.93 3.78
CA SER A 414 -1.66 7.26 3.44
C SER A 414 -2.36 7.27 2.09
N PHE A 415 -1.79 6.57 1.10
CA PHE A 415 -2.42 6.42 -0.21
C PHE A 415 -3.78 5.71 -0.11
N ALA A 416 -3.83 4.56 0.57
CA ALA A 416 -5.07 3.80 0.71
C ALA A 416 -6.14 4.62 1.44
N ALA A 417 -5.75 5.35 2.50
CA ALA A 417 -6.64 6.25 3.22
C ALA A 417 -7.19 7.37 2.32
N SER A 418 -6.34 8.00 1.51
CA SER A 418 -6.76 9.04 0.57
C SER A 418 -7.67 8.49 -0.53
N ALA A 419 -7.31 7.34 -1.13
CA ALA A 419 -8.05 6.73 -2.21
C ALA A 419 -9.45 6.24 -1.78
N LEU A 420 -9.56 5.62 -0.60
CA LEU A 420 -10.81 5.06 -0.10
C LEU A 420 -11.60 6.04 0.78
N GLY A 421 -10.96 7.12 1.27
CA GLY A 421 -11.59 8.08 2.18
C GLY A 421 -11.81 7.51 3.58
N VAL A 422 -11.03 6.52 4.01
CA VAL A 422 -11.10 5.88 5.33
C VAL A 422 -9.74 6.04 6.00
N PRO A 423 -9.65 6.63 7.20
CA PRO A 423 -8.39 6.76 7.94
C PRO A 423 -7.72 5.41 8.22
N VAL A 424 -6.38 5.37 8.17
CA VAL A 424 -5.60 4.14 8.39
C VAL A 424 -5.98 3.44 9.69
N LEU A 425 -6.10 4.19 10.79
CA LEU A 425 -6.42 3.62 12.10
C LEU A 425 -7.80 2.94 12.16
N GLN A 426 -8.73 3.32 11.27
CA GLN A 426 -10.05 2.70 11.20
C GLN A 426 -10.01 1.37 10.43
N PHE A 427 -9.31 1.31 9.30
CA PHE A 427 -9.23 0.07 8.52
C PHE A 427 -8.14 -0.90 8.99
N LEU A 428 -7.13 -0.43 9.72
CA LEU A 428 -6.00 -1.24 10.19
C LEU A 428 -6.43 -2.57 10.86
N PRO A 429 -7.41 -2.59 11.79
CA PRO A 429 -7.83 -3.84 12.43
C PRO A 429 -8.43 -4.86 11.47
N PHE A 430 -8.85 -4.43 10.29
CA PHE A 430 -9.51 -5.24 9.27
C PHE A 430 -8.60 -5.62 8.09
N VAL A 431 -7.35 -5.19 8.05
CA VAL A 431 -6.40 -5.60 7.02
C VAL A 431 -5.80 -6.96 7.39
N PHE A 432 -6.67 -7.97 7.48
CA PHE A 432 -6.33 -9.28 8.05
C PHE A 432 -5.16 -9.95 7.35
N PHE A 433 -5.08 -9.88 6.03
CA PHE A 433 -4.00 -10.52 5.29
C PHE A 433 -2.61 -9.97 5.69
N SER A 434 -2.48 -8.64 5.82
CA SER A 434 -1.24 -8.00 6.26
C SER A 434 -0.90 -8.30 7.72
N LEU A 435 -1.90 -8.41 8.59
CA LEU A 435 -1.70 -8.73 10.00
C LEU A 435 -1.29 -10.20 10.20
N LEU A 436 -1.86 -11.11 9.42
CA LEU A 436 -1.65 -12.56 9.56
C LEU A 436 -0.38 -13.07 8.85
N SER A 437 0.02 -12.44 7.76
CA SER A 437 1.16 -12.90 6.94
C SER A 437 2.48 -12.99 7.72
N PRO A 438 2.88 -11.98 8.51
CA PRO A 438 4.05 -12.07 9.38
C PRO A 438 3.91 -13.16 10.46
N VAL A 439 2.70 -13.31 11.02
CA VAL A 439 2.43 -14.30 12.07
C VAL A 439 2.65 -15.72 11.54
N PHE A 440 2.10 -16.05 10.37
CA PHE A 440 2.33 -17.37 9.77
C PHE A 440 3.77 -17.58 9.32
N SER A 441 4.49 -16.52 8.93
CA SER A 441 5.91 -16.61 8.62
C SER A 441 6.76 -16.89 9.88
N ILE A 442 6.44 -16.24 11.00
CA ILE A 442 7.07 -16.52 12.31
C ILE A 442 6.75 -17.95 12.74
N PHE A 443 5.48 -18.38 12.64
CA PHE A 443 5.06 -19.74 12.95
C PHE A 443 5.86 -20.78 12.15
N SER A 444 6.01 -20.58 10.84
CA SER A 444 6.86 -21.43 9.97
C SER A 444 8.31 -21.44 10.47
N GLY A 445 8.85 -20.30 10.88
CA GLY A 445 10.21 -20.22 11.40
C GLY A 445 10.43 -20.97 12.72
N VAL A 446 9.45 -20.94 13.61
CA VAL A 446 9.52 -21.59 14.94
C VAL A 446 9.29 -23.10 14.83
N THR A 447 8.31 -23.52 14.03
CA THR A 447 7.95 -24.94 13.86
C THR A 447 8.82 -25.67 12.85
N GLY A 448 9.48 -24.96 11.93
CA GLY A 448 10.19 -25.54 10.80
C GLY A 448 9.30 -25.94 9.62
N ILE A 449 7.96 -25.82 9.74
CA ILE A 449 7.01 -26.18 8.68
C ILE A 449 7.16 -25.21 7.49
N GLY A 450 7.42 -25.76 6.30
CA GLY A 450 7.64 -24.96 5.09
C GLY A 450 8.94 -24.14 5.07
N LEU A 451 9.83 -24.38 6.05
CA LEU A 451 11.14 -23.72 6.08
C LEU A 451 12.09 -24.36 5.06
N LYS A 452 12.73 -23.55 4.26
CA LYS A 452 13.69 -24.02 3.24
C LYS A 452 15.13 -23.88 3.74
N TRP A 453 15.88 -24.96 3.59
CA TRP A 453 17.30 -25.03 3.92
C TRP A 453 18.14 -24.94 2.65
N ALA A 454 19.34 -24.40 2.76
CA ALA A 454 20.31 -24.42 1.67
C ALA A 454 20.69 -25.88 1.33
N LYS A 455 20.77 -26.17 0.05
CA LYS A 455 21.30 -27.47 -0.37
C LYS A 455 22.76 -27.56 0.09
N LYS A 456 23.09 -28.54 0.91
CA LYS A 456 24.51 -28.87 1.15
C LYS A 456 25.12 -29.20 -0.21
N ASN A 457 26.06 -28.36 -0.66
CA ASN A 457 26.93 -28.79 -1.78
C ASN A 457 27.66 -30.08 -1.32
N LYS A 458 27.30 -31.22 -1.96
CA LYS A 458 28.03 -32.47 -1.81
C LYS A 458 29.34 -32.33 -2.51
#